data_c320eb6bb4bf501a30c3679ab1a9271b
#
_entry.id   c320eb6bb4bf501a30c3679ab1a9271b
#
_cell.length_a   1.000
_cell.length_b   1.000
_cell.length_c   1.000
_cell.angle_alpha   90.00
_cell.angle_beta   90.00
_cell.angle_gamma   90.00
#
_symmetry.space_group_name_H-M   'P 1'
#
loop_
_entity.id
_entity.type
_entity.pdbx_description
1 polymer ?
#
loop_
_entity_poly.entity_id
_entity_poly.type
_entity_poly.pdbx_seq_one_letter_code
_entity_poly.pdbx_strand_id
1 'polypeptide(L)'
;MAFDGITIANVVKEMNDTLLGCRIYKIAQPESDELILTIKGSCGQKRLFISADASLPLIYFTETNKPSPMTAPGFCMLLRKHLQNGRIVAITQPGLERIIHIDIEHLDEMGDLCRKTLIVEIMGKHSNIIFCNENGTIIDSIKHVSGFVSSVREVLPGKPYFVAQTQDKLNPLDTDWNTWQSRVLTKPVAVFKAIYGGYTGISPILAQEICYRADVDGEMSTASLTDTDGRKLFDVFTEMMQLIKDGRFAPHIAYTGKNPVEFAAFPLTLYAGPNDRIVPFDTMSQLLEHYYAEKNTLTRIRQKSSDLRRIVQTTLERNIKKYDLQLKQIEDTNKRDNYRIYGELLNTYGYGVTPGSKSMEALNYYTNEMVTIPLDPEVTPSENAKKYFEKYNKLKRTYEALSELTAQVKTEIDHLESISAALDIALQEDDLVQIKQELVESGYIHKRSGSKKEKITSKPFHYISSDGFHMYVGKNNYQNDELTFKFATGNDWWFHAKNTPGSHVVVKCDGAETLPDRTFEEAGRLAAYYSKGRSQDKVEIDYIQKKHVKKPNGAKPGFVVYYTNFSLMIDSDISGIELVSS
;
A
#
# COMPACT_ATOMS: atom_id res chain seq x y z
N MET A 1 17.06 -1.11 4.10
CA MET A 1 16.76 -1.25 2.65
C MET A 1 17.65 -2.36 2.15
N ALA A 2 17.07 -3.49 1.82
CA ALA A 2 17.80 -4.72 1.45
C ALA A 2 18.68 -4.60 0.20
N PHE A 3 18.33 -3.69 -0.73
CA PHE A 3 19.14 -3.44 -1.93
C PHE A 3 20.29 -2.49 -1.58
N ASP A 4 21.32 -3.02 -0.93
CA ASP A 4 22.52 -2.30 -0.51
C ASP A 4 23.67 -2.42 -1.51
N GLY A 5 24.83 -1.82 -1.20
CA GLY A 5 25.98 -1.85 -2.10
C GLY A 5 26.59 -3.24 -2.29
N ILE A 6 26.42 -4.14 -1.31
CA ILE A 6 26.91 -5.51 -1.40
C ILE A 6 25.99 -6.37 -2.27
N THR A 7 24.68 -6.14 -2.18
CA THR A 7 23.72 -6.72 -3.13
C THR A 7 24.04 -6.29 -4.57
N ILE A 8 24.35 -5.01 -4.79
CA ILE A 8 24.81 -4.52 -6.10
C ILE A 8 26.12 -5.22 -6.55
N ALA A 9 27.09 -5.40 -5.65
CA ALA A 9 28.33 -6.11 -5.98
C ALA A 9 28.07 -7.53 -6.47
N ASN A 10 27.12 -8.26 -5.85
CA ASN A 10 26.71 -9.59 -6.31
C ASN A 10 26.05 -9.52 -7.70
N VAL A 11 25.11 -8.58 -7.92
CA VAL A 11 24.49 -8.39 -9.24
C VAL A 11 25.54 -8.04 -10.31
N VAL A 12 26.50 -7.14 -10.01
CA VAL A 12 27.59 -6.78 -10.93
C VAL A 12 28.47 -7.98 -11.26
N LYS A 13 28.79 -8.83 -10.28
CA LYS A 13 29.52 -10.09 -10.52
C LYS A 13 28.75 -11.01 -11.47
N GLU A 14 27.45 -11.24 -11.20
CA GLU A 14 26.58 -12.05 -12.06
C GLU A 14 26.49 -11.48 -13.49
N MET A 15 26.38 -10.15 -13.62
CA MET A 15 26.35 -9.49 -14.92
C MET A 15 27.68 -9.61 -15.66
N ASN A 16 28.84 -9.47 -14.99
CA ASN A 16 30.14 -9.66 -15.60
C ASN A 16 30.32 -11.09 -16.10
N ASP A 17 29.98 -12.08 -15.29
CA ASP A 17 30.10 -13.50 -15.67
C ASP A 17 29.21 -13.86 -16.89
N THR A 18 28.10 -13.12 -17.06
CA THR A 18 27.08 -13.45 -18.06
C THR A 18 27.16 -12.59 -19.33
N LEU A 19 27.39 -11.28 -19.20
CA LEU A 19 27.14 -10.32 -20.27
C LEU A 19 28.39 -9.79 -20.98
N LEU A 20 29.59 -9.96 -20.41
CA LEU A 20 30.81 -9.44 -21.04
C LEU A 20 30.99 -10.02 -22.46
N GLY A 21 31.22 -9.15 -23.43
CA GLY A 21 31.37 -9.49 -24.84
C GLY A 21 30.06 -9.69 -25.60
N CYS A 22 28.91 -9.81 -24.90
CA CYS A 22 27.60 -9.95 -25.53
C CYS A 22 27.09 -8.60 -26.12
N ARG A 23 26.12 -8.69 -27.04
CA ARG A 23 25.57 -7.52 -27.74
C ARG A 23 24.14 -7.20 -27.31
N ILE A 24 23.81 -5.91 -27.24
CA ILE A 24 22.46 -5.43 -26.98
C ILE A 24 21.61 -5.60 -28.25
N TYR A 25 20.71 -6.59 -28.25
CA TYR A 25 19.88 -6.91 -29.41
C TYR A 25 18.62 -6.05 -29.51
N LYS A 26 17.94 -5.81 -28.37
CA LYS A 26 16.69 -5.04 -28.31
C LYS A 26 16.64 -4.21 -27.04
N ILE A 27 16.11 -2.98 -27.16
CA ILE A 27 15.87 -2.06 -26.04
C ILE A 27 14.38 -1.76 -26.00
N ALA A 28 13.75 -1.93 -24.84
CA ALA A 28 12.35 -1.63 -24.60
C ALA A 28 12.20 -0.80 -23.33
N GLN A 29 11.23 0.09 -23.31
CA GLN A 29 10.86 0.91 -22.15
C GLN A 29 9.37 0.68 -21.89
N PRO A 30 9.02 -0.32 -21.05
CA PRO A 30 7.61 -0.67 -20.78
C PRO A 30 6.87 0.44 -20.04
N GLU A 31 7.50 1.05 -19.04
CA GLU A 31 6.98 2.15 -18.23
C GLU A 31 7.90 3.37 -18.31
N SER A 32 7.47 4.50 -17.76
CA SER A 32 8.23 5.77 -17.83
C SER A 32 9.61 5.71 -17.18
N ASP A 33 9.83 4.80 -16.24
CA ASP A 33 11.03 4.65 -15.41
C ASP A 33 11.62 3.22 -15.44
N GLU A 34 11.22 2.39 -16.41
CA GLU A 34 11.71 1.03 -16.59
C GLU A 34 12.39 0.82 -17.96
N LEU A 35 13.45 0.03 -17.99
CA LEU A 35 14.09 -0.47 -19.22
C LEU A 35 14.19 -1.99 -19.20
N ILE A 36 14.09 -2.61 -20.38
CA ILE A 36 14.44 -4.02 -20.61
C ILE A 36 15.45 -4.06 -21.77
N LEU A 37 16.65 -4.55 -21.45
CA LEU A 37 17.67 -4.81 -22.44
C LEU A 37 17.64 -6.31 -22.77
N THR A 38 17.36 -6.66 -24.02
CA THR A 38 17.54 -8.03 -24.53
C THR A 38 18.95 -8.13 -25.09
N ILE A 39 19.76 -9.01 -24.52
CA ILE A 39 21.19 -9.17 -24.82
C ILE A 39 21.41 -10.57 -25.41
N LYS A 40 22.25 -10.66 -26.44
CA LYS A 40 22.57 -11.90 -27.13
C LYS A 40 24.09 -12.04 -27.32
N GLY A 41 24.56 -13.27 -27.25
CA GLY A 41 25.98 -13.60 -27.45
C GLY A 41 26.29 -15.02 -26.98
N SER A 42 27.49 -15.22 -26.43
CA SER A 42 27.91 -16.48 -25.81
C SER A 42 26.99 -16.93 -24.67
N CYS A 43 26.33 -16.00 -24.01
CA CYS A 43 25.35 -16.22 -22.95
C CYS A 43 23.98 -16.74 -23.45
N GLY A 44 23.82 -16.97 -24.76
CA GLY A 44 22.49 -17.17 -25.36
C GLY A 44 21.70 -15.86 -25.41
N GLN A 45 20.40 -15.91 -25.08
CA GLN A 45 19.56 -14.70 -24.96
C GLN A 45 19.21 -14.46 -23.51
N LYS A 46 19.57 -13.29 -22.98
CA LYS A 46 19.23 -12.83 -21.63
C LYS A 46 18.44 -11.53 -21.68
N ARG A 47 17.56 -11.30 -20.71
CA ARG A 47 16.87 -10.02 -20.52
C ARG A 47 17.30 -9.41 -19.20
N LEU A 48 17.84 -8.20 -19.25
CA LEU A 48 18.17 -7.40 -18.08
C LEU A 48 17.05 -6.39 -17.86
N PHE A 49 16.33 -6.52 -16.77
CA PHE A 49 15.33 -5.57 -16.31
C PHE A 49 15.99 -4.53 -15.43
N ILE A 50 15.68 -3.25 -15.67
CA ILE A 50 16.19 -2.11 -14.91
C ILE A 50 15.00 -1.21 -14.57
N SER A 51 14.81 -0.90 -13.29
CA SER A 51 13.79 0.03 -12.81
C SER A 51 14.43 1.15 -12.01
N ALA A 52 14.12 2.39 -12.39
CA ALA A 52 14.42 3.59 -11.60
C ALA A 52 13.21 4.04 -10.77
N ASP A 53 12.22 3.19 -10.52
CA ASP A 53 11.07 3.53 -9.68
C ASP A 53 11.53 4.05 -8.31
N ALA A 54 10.85 5.08 -7.80
CA ALA A 54 11.24 5.74 -6.55
C ALA A 54 11.09 4.84 -5.31
N SER A 55 10.14 3.92 -5.35
CA SER A 55 9.81 3.02 -4.24
C SER A 55 10.47 1.65 -4.40
N LEU A 56 10.69 1.23 -5.65
CA LEU A 56 11.17 -0.10 -5.99
C LEU A 56 12.20 -0.07 -7.12
N PRO A 57 13.36 0.58 -6.91
CA PRO A 57 14.43 0.56 -7.89
C PRO A 57 15.11 -0.81 -7.90
N LEU A 58 15.28 -1.39 -9.09
CA LEU A 58 15.73 -2.77 -9.27
C LEU A 58 16.61 -2.93 -10.51
N ILE A 59 17.50 -3.91 -10.46
CA ILE A 59 18.22 -4.42 -11.63
C ILE A 59 18.45 -5.92 -11.44
N TYR A 60 18.00 -6.76 -12.40
CA TYR A 60 18.18 -8.22 -12.36
C TYR A 60 17.86 -8.86 -13.71
N PHE A 61 18.30 -10.09 -13.93
CA PHE A 61 17.88 -10.89 -15.08
C PHE A 61 16.47 -11.44 -14.89
N THR A 62 15.67 -11.42 -15.97
CA THR A 62 14.30 -11.94 -15.96
C THR A 62 13.99 -12.72 -17.24
N GLU A 63 13.14 -13.71 -17.12
CA GLU A 63 12.53 -14.39 -18.27
C GLU A 63 11.21 -13.71 -18.70
N THR A 64 10.66 -12.84 -17.84
CA THR A 64 9.39 -12.15 -18.10
C THR A 64 9.54 -11.09 -19.17
N ASN A 65 8.57 -11.03 -20.09
CA ASN A 65 8.49 -9.97 -21.10
C ASN A 65 7.28 -9.07 -20.80
N LYS A 66 7.56 -7.80 -20.46
CA LYS A 66 6.50 -6.81 -20.26
C LYS A 66 6.05 -6.22 -21.61
N PRO A 67 4.74 -5.99 -21.81
CA PRO A 67 4.26 -5.29 -22.98
C PRO A 67 4.83 -3.86 -23.03
N SER A 68 5.21 -3.43 -24.21
CA SER A 68 5.73 -2.07 -24.43
C SER A 68 4.65 -1.18 -25.04
N PRO A 69 4.65 0.14 -24.81
CA PRO A 69 3.74 1.08 -25.44
C PRO A 69 3.90 1.04 -26.96
N MET A 70 2.83 1.35 -27.70
CA MET A 70 2.86 1.35 -29.17
C MET A 70 3.88 2.34 -29.74
N THR A 71 4.07 3.48 -29.06
CA THR A 71 5.10 4.47 -29.40
C THR A 71 6.16 4.45 -28.32
N ALA A 72 7.41 4.17 -28.71
CA ALA A 72 8.53 4.14 -27.77
C ALA A 72 8.84 5.56 -27.25
N PRO A 73 9.11 5.73 -25.94
CA PRO A 73 9.54 7.02 -25.38
C PRO A 73 10.86 7.53 -25.97
N GLY A 74 11.08 8.85 -25.92
CA GLY A 74 12.25 9.51 -26.50
C GLY A 74 13.57 8.93 -26.01
N PHE A 75 13.72 8.70 -24.70
CA PHE A 75 14.91 8.08 -24.12
C PHE A 75 15.18 6.68 -24.68
N CYS A 76 14.14 5.84 -24.83
CA CYS A 76 14.26 4.53 -25.47
C CYS A 76 14.73 4.63 -26.93
N MET A 77 14.21 5.58 -27.69
CA MET A 77 14.61 5.79 -29.07
C MET A 77 16.07 6.25 -29.17
N LEU A 78 16.50 7.13 -28.27
CA LEU A 78 17.89 7.56 -28.18
C LEU A 78 18.83 6.39 -27.87
N LEU A 79 18.49 5.56 -26.88
CA LEU A 79 19.29 4.38 -26.56
C LEU A 79 19.34 3.39 -27.73
N ARG A 80 18.24 3.18 -28.46
CA ARG A 80 18.22 2.34 -29.67
C ARG A 80 19.18 2.86 -30.74
N LYS A 81 19.19 4.19 -31.00
CA LYS A 81 20.08 4.81 -31.96
C LYS A 81 21.57 4.55 -31.65
N HIS A 82 21.94 4.59 -30.37
CA HIS A 82 23.33 4.58 -29.93
C HIS A 82 23.84 3.26 -29.35
N LEU A 83 22.96 2.37 -28.85
CA LEU A 83 23.38 1.17 -28.15
C LEU A 83 22.92 -0.14 -28.81
N GLN A 84 21.99 -0.09 -29.79
CA GLN A 84 21.57 -1.30 -30.47
C GLN A 84 22.72 -1.92 -31.25
N ASN A 85 22.93 -3.23 -31.08
CA ASN A 85 24.08 -4.01 -31.59
C ASN A 85 25.44 -3.66 -30.93
N GLY A 86 25.47 -2.72 -29.98
CA GLY A 86 26.68 -2.40 -29.20
C GLY A 86 27.12 -3.58 -28.35
N ARG A 87 28.41 -3.72 -28.13
CA ARG A 87 29.05 -4.77 -27.35
C ARG A 87 29.33 -4.28 -25.94
N ILE A 88 28.88 -5.03 -24.91
CA ILE A 88 29.19 -4.76 -23.49
C ILE A 88 30.64 -5.14 -23.24
N VAL A 89 31.46 -4.18 -22.81
CA VAL A 89 32.92 -4.35 -22.63
C VAL A 89 33.36 -4.27 -21.18
N ALA A 90 32.63 -3.58 -20.33
CA ALA A 90 32.88 -3.55 -18.89
C ALA A 90 31.58 -3.30 -18.12
N ILE A 91 31.49 -3.85 -16.92
CA ILE A 91 30.42 -3.58 -15.96
C ILE A 91 31.12 -3.37 -14.61
N THR A 92 30.96 -2.18 -14.05
CA THR A 92 31.68 -1.77 -12.84
C THR A 92 30.75 -1.12 -11.82
N GLN A 93 31.19 -1.19 -10.57
CA GLN A 93 30.55 -0.53 -9.43
C GLN A 93 31.58 0.39 -8.77
N PRO A 94 31.35 1.71 -8.63
CA PRO A 94 32.28 2.60 -7.93
C PRO A 94 32.30 2.28 -6.42
N GLY A 95 33.38 1.73 -5.91
CA GLY A 95 33.46 1.24 -4.54
C GLY A 95 32.33 0.24 -4.23
N LEU A 96 31.59 0.45 -3.16
CA LEU A 96 30.31 -0.24 -2.90
C LEU A 96 29.12 0.73 -2.98
N GLU A 97 29.16 1.73 -3.87
CA GLU A 97 28.01 2.59 -4.13
C GLU A 97 26.87 1.81 -4.80
N ARG A 98 25.65 2.31 -4.66
CA ARG A 98 24.48 1.72 -5.34
C ARG A 98 24.34 2.21 -6.76
N ILE A 99 25.45 2.12 -7.51
CA ILE A 99 25.61 2.61 -8.87
C ILE A 99 26.28 1.51 -9.70
N ILE A 100 25.78 1.30 -10.91
CA ILE A 100 26.35 0.37 -11.88
C ILE A 100 26.67 1.14 -13.15
N HIS A 101 27.89 1.02 -13.64
CA HIS A 101 28.32 1.52 -14.94
C HIS A 101 28.39 0.34 -15.92
N ILE A 102 27.69 0.44 -17.04
CA ILE A 102 27.72 -0.53 -18.15
C ILE A 102 28.34 0.18 -19.34
N ASP A 103 29.57 -0.20 -19.67
CA ASP A 103 30.30 0.36 -20.80
C ASP A 103 30.02 -0.43 -22.06
N ILE A 104 29.65 0.27 -23.12
CA ILE A 104 29.22 -0.30 -24.40
C ILE A 104 30.03 0.33 -25.53
N GLU A 105 30.68 -0.52 -26.33
CA GLU A 105 31.29 -0.17 -27.59
C GLU A 105 30.34 -0.34 -28.76
N HIS A 106 30.26 0.65 -29.62
CA HIS A 106 29.49 0.62 -30.86
C HIS A 106 30.19 1.44 -31.95
N LEU A 107 29.80 1.23 -33.20
CA LEU A 107 30.23 2.07 -34.30
C LEU A 107 29.31 3.30 -34.39
N ASP A 108 29.90 4.48 -34.55
CA ASP A 108 29.14 5.69 -34.81
C ASP A 108 28.64 5.77 -36.26
N GLU A 109 28.04 6.89 -36.65
CA GLU A 109 27.51 7.12 -38.01
C GLU A 109 28.60 7.19 -39.07
N MET A 110 29.86 7.44 -38.67
CA MET A 110 31.04 7.50 -39.58
C MET A 110 31.78 6.15 -39.63
N GLY A 111 31.39 5.19 -38.79
CA GLY A 111 31.99 3.85 -38.68
C GLY A 111 33.15 3.80 -37.68
N ASP A 112 33.38 4.86 -36.92
CA ASP A 112 34.42 4.90 -35.90
C ASP A 112 33.93 4.20 -34.61
N LEU A 113 34.86 3.51 -33.92
CA LEU A 113 34.55 2.83 -32.66
C LEU A 113 34.43 3.83 -31.52
N CYS A 114 33.24 3.95 -30.98
CA CYS A 114 32.89 4.79 -29.83
C CYS A 114 32.56 3.99 -28.59
N ARG A 115 32.91 4.54 -27.43
CA ARG A 115 32.52 3.99 -26.14
C ARG A 115 31.51 4.91 -25.44
N LYS A 116 30.42 4.35 -24.92
CA LYS A 116 29.41 5.07 -24.14
C LYS A 116 29.03 4.26 -22.90
N THR A 117 28.57 4.95 -21.87
CA THR A 117 28.28 4.35 -20.58
C THR A 117 26.78 4.51 -20.24
N LEU A 118 26.11 3.41 -19.96
CA LEU A 118 24.80 3.42 -19.33
C LEU A 118 24.98 3.27 -17.82
N ILE A 119 24.56 4.28 -17.05
CA ILE A 119 24.72 4.35 -15.61
C ILE A 119 23.38 4.09 -14.95
N VAL A 120 23.33 3.15 -14.02
CA VAL A 120 22.13 2.80 -13.26
C VAL A 120 22.35 3.14 -11.79
N GLU A 121 21.54 4.05 -11.27
CA GLU A 121 21.56 4.47 -9.87
C GLU A 121 20.36 3.90 -9.13
N ILE A 122 20.60 3.14 -8.04
CA ILE A 122 19.61 2.46 -7.22
C ILE A 122 19.53 3.16 -5.85
N MET A 123 18.91 4.35 -5.80
CA MET A 123 18.93 5.23 -4.63
C MET A 123 17.54 5.66 -4.15
N GLY A 124 16.52 4.78 -4.25
CA GLY A 124 15.13 5.08 -3.90
C GLY A 124 14.59 6.24 -4.74
N LYS A 125 14.07 7.29 -4.13
CA LYS A 125 13.52 8.45 -4.85
C LYS A 125 14.52 9.15 -5.79
N HIS A 126 15.80 8.95 -5.58
CA HIS A 126 16.88 9.51 -6.41
C HIS A 126 17.40 8.54 -7.46
N SER A 127 16.77 7.37 -7.63
CA SER A 127 17.13 6.40 -8.65
C SER A 127 16.94 6.96 -10.05
N ASN A 128 17.90 6.64 -10.94
CA ASN A 128 17.91 7.13 -12.30
C ASN A 128 18.62 6.14 -13.25
N ILE A 129 18.39 6.29 -14.54
CA ILE A 129 19.14 5.61 -15.61
C ILE A 129 19.67 6.71 -16.50
N ILE A 130 20.99 6.84 -16.55
CA ILE A 130 21.69 7.97 -17.18
C ILE A 130 22.57 7.45 -18.30
N PHE A 131 22.54 8.10 -19.44
CA PHE A 131 23.33 7.76 -20.60
C PHE A 131 24.39 8.81 -20.86
N CYS A 132 25.67 8.42 -20.85
CA CYS A 132 26.84 9.30 -20.99
C CYS A 132 27.67 8.94 -22.19
N ASN A 133 28.39 9.95 -22.72
CA ASN A 133 29.46 9.76 -23.70
C ASN A 133 30.78 9.32 -23.00
N GLU A 134 31.81 9.11 -23.77
CA GLU A 134 33.15 8.69 -23.30
C GLU A 134 33.81 9.67 -22.33
N ASN A 135 33.46 10.96 -22.41
CA ASN A 135 33.98 12.03 -21.55
C ASN A 135 33.15 12.20 -20.25
N GLY A 136 32.18 11.32 -19.98
CA GLY A 136 31.31 11.43 -18.82
C GLY A 136 30.25 12.55 -18.92
N THR A 137 30.03 13.12 -20.11
CA THR A 137 28.96 14.09 -20.33
C THR A 137 27.65 13.38 -20.56
N ILE A 138 26.60 13.79 -19.84
CA ILE A 138 25.24 13.23 -19.95
C ILE A 138 24.68 13.54 -21.35
N ILE A 139 24.35 12.50 -22.10
CA ILE A 139 23.64 12.62 -23.37
C ILE A 139 22.15 12.76 -23.09
N ASP A 140 21.62 11.91 -22.19
CA ASP A 140 20.22 11.96 -21.72
C ASP A 140 20.04 11.08 -20.47
N SER A 141 18.86 11.11 -19.85
CA SER A 141 18.50 10.29 -18.72
C SER A 141 17.00 9.97 -18.71
N ILE A 142 16.62 8.84 -18.06
CA ILE A 142 15.22 8.45 -17.95
C ILE A 142 14.42 9.43 -17.08
N LYS A 143 15.10 10.10 -16.13
CA LYS A 143 14.54 11.17 -15.28
C LYS A 143 15.44 12.40 -15.35
N HIS A 144 14.92 13.51 -15.83
CA HIS A 144 15.63 14.80 -15.80
C HIS A 144 15.53 15.42 -14.40
N VAL A 145 16.67 15.84 -13.84
CA VAL A 145 16.77 16.51 -12.54
C VAL A 145 17.41 17.87 -12.74
N SER A 146 16.61 18.92 -12.62
CA SER A 146 17.06 20.31 -12.71
C SER A 146 17.56 20.84 -11.36
N GLY A 147 18.27 21.99 -11.38
CA GLY A 147 18.69 22.70 -10.17
C GLY A 147 17.53 23.14 -9.25
N PHE A 148 16.30 23.23 -9.77
CA PHE A 148 15.10 23.48 -8.95
C PHE A 148 14.64 22.24 -8.16
N VAL A 149 15.00 21.04 -8.63
CA VAL A 149 14.62 19.77 -8.00
C VAL A 149 15.69 19.28 -7.04
N SER A 150 16.97 19.54 -7.35
CA SER A 150 18.10 19.11 -6.54
C SER A 150 19.16 20.21 -6.47
N SER A 151 19.53 20.58 -5.24
CA SER A 151 20.65 21.50 -4.98
C SER A 151 22.02 20.81 -5.05
N VAL A 152 22.06 19.46 -5.09
CA VAL A 152 23.32 18.70 -5.05
C VAL A 152 23.91 18.53 -6.44
N ARG A 153 23.09 18.15 -7.42
CA ARG A 153 23.52 18.00 -8.82
C ARG A 153 22.33 18.08 -9.77
N GLU A 154 22.63 18.50 -10.99
CA GLU A 154 21.70 18.43 -12.12
C GLU A 154 21.96 17.15 -12.92
N VAL A 155 20.89 16.51 -13.42
CA VAL A 155 20.96 15.39 -14.36
C VAL A 155 20.20 15.80 -15.62
N LEU A 156 20.90 16.50 -16.51
CA LEU A 156 20.36 17.09 -17.74
C LEU A 156 21.35 16.88 -18.89
N PRO A 157 20.89 16.80 -20.14
CA PRO A 157 21.76 16.73 -21.30
C PRO A 157 22.83 17.86 -21.33
N GLY A 158 24.06 17.48 -21.67
CA GLY A 158 25.21 18.40 -21.73
C GLY A 158 25.91 18.69 -20.41
N LYS A 159 25.37 18.21 -19.26
CA LYS A 159 26.01 18.34 -17.95
C LYS A 159 27.00 17.19 -17.70
N PRO A 160 28.08 17.42 -16.93
CA PRO A 160 28.98 16.35 -16.51
C PRO A 160 28.28 15.43 -15.50
N TYR A 161 28.48 14.12 -15.66
CA TYR A 161 28.09 13.15 -14.64
C TYR A 161 29.14 13.10 -13.54
N PHE A 162 28.68 13.05 -12.29
CA PHE A 162 29.50 12.75 -11.12
C PHE A 162 28.69 12.07 -10.05
N VAL A 163 29.34 11.25 -9.22
CA VAL A 163 28.72 10.62 -8.05
C VAL A 163 28.64 11.65 -6.92
N ALA A 164 27.42 11.98 -6.51
CA ALA A 164 27.21 12.96 -5.45
C ALA A 164 27.60 12.38 -4.09
N GLN A 165 28.68 12.85 -3.51
CA GLN A 165 29.11 12.52 -2.15
C GLN A 165 28.29 13.32 -1.14
N THR A 166 27.18 12.76 -0.68
CA THR A 166 26.29 13.42 0.29
C THR A 166 26.57 13.01 1.74
N GLN A 167 27.41 12.00 1.96
CA GLN A 167 27.77 11.46 3.27
C GLN A 167 29.26 11.19 3.34
N ASP A 168 29.86 11.47 4.51
CA ASP A 168 31.26 11.17 4.78
C ASP A 168 31.39 9.67 5.18
N LYS A 169 31.27 8.78 4.17
CA LYS A 169 31.43 7.33 4.33
C LYS A 169 32.66 6.85 3.57
N LEU A 170 33.37 5.89 4.16
CA LEU A 170 34.53 5.29 3.55
C LEU A 170 34.17 4.06 2.71
N ASN A 171 35.04 3.72 1.75
CA ASN A 171 34.96 2.43 1.06
C ASN A 171 35.37 1.31 2.04
N PRO A 172 34.50 0.34 2.35
CA PRO A 172 34.81 -0.70 3.33
C PRO A 172 35.86 -1.69 2.84
N LEU A 173 36.09 -1.80 1.52
CA LEU A 173 37.01 -2.79 0.94
C LEU A 173 38.48 -2.50 1.28
N ASP A 174 38.86 -1.27 1.55
CA ASP A 174 40.25 -0.85 1.78
C ASP A 174 40.49 -0.40 3.21
N THR A 175 39.71 -0.92 4.18
CA THR A 175 39.76 -0.53 5.57
C THR A 175 40.82 -1.33 6.35
N ASP A 176 41.77 -0.64 6.97
CA ASP A 176 42.68 -1.19 7.96
C ASP A 176 42.16 -1.01 9.39
N TRP A 177 42.85 -1.61 10.37
CA TRP A 177 42.46 -1.52 11.78
C TRP A 177 42.43 -0.08 12.30
N ASN A 178 43.40 0.76 11.94
CA ASN A 178 43.49 2.13 12.46
C ASN A 178 42.31 2.97 11.94
N THR A 179 42.00 2.79 10.69
CA THR A 179 40.82 3.42 10.03
C THR A 179 39.51 2.94 10.66
N TRP A 180 39.37 1.62 10.90
CA TRP A 180 38.23 1.04 11.60
C TRP A 180 38.08 1.63 13.01
N GLN A 181 39.14 1.62 13.81
CA GLN A 181 39.14 2.15 15.17
C GLN A 181 38.67 3.61 15.21
N SER A 182 39.24 4.45 14.32
CA SER A 182 38.89 5.87 14.27
C SER A 182 37.47 6.11 13.80
N ARG A 183 36.95 5.24 12.93
CA ARG A 183 35.65 5.45 12.26
C ARG A 183 34.48 4.86 13.03
N VAL A 184 34.66 3.69 13.64
CA VAL A 184 33.61 2.94 14.33
C VAL A 184 33.64 3.12 15.85
N LEU A 185 34.83 3.06 16.46
CA LEU A 185 34.94 2.98 17.92
C LEU A 185 34.96 4.34 18.63
N THR A 186 35.10 5.45 17.91
CA THR A 186 35.24 6.79 18.53
C THR A 186 33.92 7.49 18.83
N LYS A 187 32.83 7.12 18.19
CA LYS A 187 31.54 7.79 18.35
C LYS A 187 30.61 7.00 19.29
N PRO A 188 30.09 7.59 20.40
CA PRO A 188 29.25 6.88 21.37
C PRO A 188 27.84 6.67 20.83
N VAL A 189 27.67 5.75 19.88
CA VAL A 189 26.42 5.33 19.27
C VAL A 189 26.29 3.81 19.30
N ALA A 190 25.14 3.26 18.97
CA ALA A 190 24.99 1.81 18.83
C ALA A 190 25.98 1.24 17.81
N VAL A 191 26.59 0.10 18.10
CA VAL A 191 27.67 -0.51 17.30
C VAL A 191 27.26 -0.68 15.84
N PHE A 192 26.08 -1.26 15.58
CA PHE A 192 25.61 -1.44 14.19
C PHE A 192 25.44 -0.08 13.46
N LYS A 193 25.04 0.99 14.20
CA LYS A 193 24.91 2.34 13.63
C LYS A 193 26.27 2.94 13.28
N ALA A 194 27.29 2.71 14.10
CA ALA A 194 28.65 3.13 13.81
C ALA A 194 29.18 2.46 12.53
N ILE A 195 28.92 1.16 12.35
CA ILE A 195 29.36 0.38 11.18
C ILE A 195 28.68 0.90 9.90
N TYR A 196 27.34 0.87 9.80
CA TYR A 196 26.68 1.28 8.55
C TYR A 196 26.75 2.80 8.31
N GLY A 197 26.92 3.58 9.35
CA GLY A 197 27.14 5.04 9.25
C GLY A 197 28.55 5.41 8.82
N GLY A 198 29.54 4.57 9.09
CA GLY A 198 30.96 4.79 8.74
C GLY A 198 31.33 4.36 7.33
N TYR A 199 30.61 3.40 6.74
CA TYR A 199 30.99 2.75 5.49
C TYR A 199 29.90 2.78 4.41
N THR A 200 30.31 2.97 3.16
CA THR A 200 29.45 2.92 1.98
C THR A 200 29.01 1.48 1.71
N GLY A 201 27.79 1.30 1.25
CA GLY A 201 27.28 0.02 0.77
C GLY A 201 26.83 -0.98 1.83
N ILE A 202 27.04 -0.68 3.10
CA ILE A 202 26.60 -1.54 4.23
C ILE A 202 25.21 -1.09 4.70
N SER A 203 24.26 -2.02 4.71
CA SER A 203 22.91 -1.81 5.24
C SER A 203 22.87 -2.01 6.77
N PRO A 204 21.85 -1.45 7.47
CA PRO A 204 21.67 -1.71 8.89
C PRO A 204 21.58 -3.20 9.24
N ILE A 205 20.88 -4.00 8.42
CA ILE A 205 20.71 -5.42 8.66
C ILE A 205 22.05 -6.18 8.53
N LEU A 206 22.89 -5.80 7.57
CA LEU A 206 24.20 -6.41 7.42
C LEU A 206 25.15 -6.00 8.57
N ALA A 207 25.06 -4.75 9.05
CA ALA A 207 25.81 -4.32 10.22
C ALA A 207 25.39 -5.11 11.48
N GLN A 208 24.09 -5.41 11.63
CA GLN A 208 23.60 -6.29 12.71
C GLN A 208 24.10 -7.72 12.54
N GLU A 209 24.14 -8.25 11.32
CA GLU A 209 24.72 -9.57 11.03
C GLU A 209 26.22 -9.64 11.40
N ILE A 210 26.99 -8.57 11.11
CA ILE A 210 28.39 -8.48 11.54
C ILE A 210 28.51 -8.55 13.06
N CYS A 211 27.67 -7.79 13.78
CA CYS A 211 27.61 -7.82 15.24
C CYS A 211 27.25 -9.23 15.77
N TYR A 212 26.23 -9.85 15.18
CA TYR A 212 25.78 -11.18 15.57
C TYR A 212 26.86 -12.26 15.38
N ARG A 213 27.56 -12.24 14.23
CA ARG A 213 28.67 -13.17 13.96
C ARG A 213 29.87 -12.95 14.89
N ALA A 214 30.09 -11.71 15.32
CA ALA A 214 31.15 -11.37 16.27
C ALA A 214 30.78 -11.68 17.72
N ASP A 215 29.57 -12.18 18.00
CA ASP A 215 29.00 -12.39 19.33
C ASP A 215 29.02 -11.09 20.16
N VAL A 216 28.60 -9.97 19.55
CA VAL A 216 28.52 -8.64 20.14
C VAL A 216 27.11 -8.09 19.99
N ASP A 217 26.54 -7.55 21.08
CA ASP A 217 25.24 -6.87 21.01
C ASP A 217 25.34 -5.59 20.16
N GLY A 218 24.72 -5.61 18.98
CA GLY A 218 24.73 -4.47 18.05
C GLY A 218 24.06 -3.20 18.59
N GLU A 219 23.12 -3.32 19.52
CA GLU A 219 22.41 -2.18 20.12
C GLU A 219 23.21 -1.51 21.26
N MET A 220 24.22 -2.17 21.81
CA MET A 220 25.09 -1.57 22.83
C MET A 220 25.88 -0.38 22.28
N SER A 221 26.25 0.55 23.17
CA SER A 221 27.09 1.70 22.79
C SER A 221 28.52 1.26 22.49
N THR A 222 29.11 1.81 21.43
CA THR A 222 30.54 1.64 21.12
C THR A 222 31.46 2.03 22.29
N ALA A 223 31.05 2.96 23.15
CA ALA A 223 31.78 3.35 24.35
C ALA A 223 31.85 2.23 25.42
N SER A 224 31.01 1.22 25.36
CA SER A 224 30.95 0.08 26.24
C SER A 224 31.69 -1.15 25.71
N LEU A 225 32.24 -1.08 24.49
CA LEU A 225 33.02 -2.17 23.89
C LEU A 225 34.37 -2.33 24.58
N THR A 226 34.76 -3.58 24.78
CA THR A 226 36.14 -3.91 25.12
C THR A 226 37.03 -3.90 23.88
N ASP A 227 38.34 -3.78 24.06
CA ASP A 227 39.29 -3.90 22.94
C ASP A 227 39.16 -5.25 22.22
N THR A 228 38.84 -6.31 22.97
CA THR A 228 38.61 -7.65 22.42
C THR A 228 37.38 -7.69 21.51
N ASP A 229 36.27 -7.07 21.92
CA ASP A 229 35.05 -7.01 21.12
C ASP A 229 35.26 -6.17 19.86
N GLY A 230 36.00 -5.05 19.97
CA GLY A 230 36.38 -4.24 18.81
C GLY A 230 37.20 -5.03 17.79
N ARG A 231 38.10 -5.90 18.23
CA ARG A 231 38.89 -6.77 17.35
C ARG A 231 38.04 -7.85 16.69
N LYS A 232 37.19 -8.56 17.44
CA LYS A 232 36.27 -9.56 16.87
C LYS A 232 35.37 -8.97 15.77
N LEU A 233 34.81 -7.78 16.02
CA LEU A 233 34.02 -7.06 15.05
C LEU A 233 34.81 -6.75 13.78
N PHE A 234 36.06 -6.29 13.92
CA PHE A 234 36.90 -5.99 12.76
C PHE A 234 37.32 -7.25 12.00
N ASP A 235 37.59 -8.35 12.68
CA ASP A 235 37.94 -9.62 12.04
C ASP A 235 36.77 -10.15 11.20
N VAL A 236 35.54 -10.18 11.72
CA VAL A 236 34.33 -10.55 10.99
C VAL A 236 34.07 -9.59 9.83
N PHE A 237 34.20 -8.28 10.04
CA PHE A 237 34.03 -7.30 8.99
C PHE A 237 35.03 -7.53 7.86
N THR A 238 36.30 -7.74 8.17
CA THR A 238 37.38 -7.95 7.19
C THR A 238 37.18 -9.26 6.41
N GLU A 239 36.76 -10.33 7.10
CA GLU A 239 36.42 -11.60 6.45
C GLU A 239 35.28 -11.41 5.42
N MET A 240 34.22 -10.71 5.81
CA MET A 240 33.11 -10.44 4.89
C MET A 240 33.53 -9.56 3.70
N MET A 241 34.35 -8.53 3.92
CA MET A 241 34.89 -7.69 2.84
C MET A 241 35.80 -8.49 1.90
N GLN A 242 36.56 -9.46 2.42
CA GLN A 242 37.38 -10.35 1.59
C GLN A 242 36.52 -11.26 0.69
N LEU A 243 35.40 -11.79 1.21
CA LEU A 243 34.46 -12.58 0.40
C LEU A 243 33.91 -11.76 -0.77
N ILE A 244 33.64 -10.46 -0.56
CA ILE A 244 33.16 -9.57 -1.62
C ILE A 244 34.26 -9.34 -2.67
N LYS A 245 35.50 -9.08 -2.25
CA LYS A 245 36.66 -8.92 -3.16
C LYS A 245 36.88 -10.17 -4.02
N ASP A 246 36.74 -11.34 -3.41
CA ASP A 246 36.88 -12.61 -4.10
C ASP A 246 35.67 -12.98 -5.00
N GLY A 247 34.60 -12.18 -4.97
CA GLY A 247 33.35 -12.46 -5.70
C GLY A 247 32.63 -13.71 -5.20
N ARG A 248 32.83 -14.11 -3.94
CA ARG A 248 32.19 -15.28 -3.31
C ARG A 248 30.93 -14.86 -2.58
N PHE A 249 29.81 -14.90 -3.26
CA PHE A 249 28.51 -14.59 -2.74
C PHE A 249 27.66 -15.85 -2.52
N ALA A 250 26.69 -15.75 -1.62
CA ALA A 250 25.71 -16.79 -1.33
C ALA A 250 24.36 -16.11 -1.07
N PRO A 251 23.58 -15.81 -2.12
CA PRO A 251 22.32 -15.08 -1.98
C PRO A 251 21.29 -15.88 -1.18
N HIS A 252 20.64 -15.26 -0.20
CA HIS A 252 19.64 -15.91 0.65
C HIS A 252 18.46 -14.99 0.94
N ILE A 253 17.28 -15.58 1.10
CA ILE A 253 16.10 -14.92 1.67
C ILE A 253 15.88 -15.47 3.07
N ALA A 254 15.72 -14.57 4.06
CA ALA A 254 15.27 -14.88 5.40
C ALA A 254 13.74 -14.81 5.46
N TYR A 255 13.12 -15.87 5.98
CA TYR A 255 11.67 -15.98 6.19
C TYR A 255 11.37 -16.08 7.69
N THR A 256 10.27 -15.46 8.11
CA THR A 256 9.62 -15.74 9.40
C THR A 256 8.26 -16.36 9.10
N GLY A 257 8.07 -17.63 9.44
CA GLY A 257 6.94 -18.43 8.99
C GLY A 257 6.91 -18.56 7.46
N LYS A 258 5.83 -18.09 6.83
CA LYS A 258 5.69 -18.09 5.35
C LYS A 258 6.13 -16.77 4.70
N ASN A 259 6.35 -15.71 5.47
CA ASN A 259 6.61 -14.38 4.93
C ASN A 259 8.10 -14.12 4.70
N PRO A 260 8.52 -13.69 3.50
CA PRO A 260 9.88 -13.22 3.27
C PRO A 260 10.09 -11.89 4.00
N VAL A 261 11.05 -11.87 4.93
CA VAL A 261 11.35 -10.71 5.78
C VAL A 261 12.43 -9.85 5.16
N GLU A 262 13.57 -10.48 4.82
CA GLU A 262 14.76 -9.79 4.32
C GLU A 262 15.53 -10.68 3.34
N PHE A 263 16.39 -10.07 2.53
CA PHE A 263 17.32 -10.78 1.67
C PHE A 263 18.71 -10.15 1.74
N ALA A 264 19.73 -10.94 1.44
CA ALA A 264 21.12 -10.46 1.38
C ALA A 264 21.97 -11.29 0.43
N ALA A 265 23.14 -10.75 0.08
CA ALA A 265 24.16 -11.46 -0.70
C ALA A 265 24.90 -12.54 0.10
N PHE A 266 24.64 -12.66 1.40
CA PHE A 266 25.14 -13.65 2.32
C PHE A 266 24.04 -14.15 3.24
N PRO A 267 24.17 -15.34 3.86
CA PRO A 267 23.22 -15.84 4.84
C PRO A 267 23.13 -14.89 6.04
N LEU A 268 21.90 -14.46 6.39
CA LEU A 268 21.61 -13.66 7.56
C LEU A 268 21.38 -14.60 8.76
N THR A 269 22.47 -15.01 9.41
CA THR A 269 22.45 -15.99 10.51
C THR A 269 21.80 -15.48 11.78
N LEU A 270 21.59 -14.15 11.88
CA LEU A 270 20.82 -13.52 12.96
C LEU A 270 19.34 -13.97 12.98
N TYR A 271 18.80 -14.49 11.87
CA TYR A 271 17.47 -15.09 11.81
C TYR A 271 17.55 -16.57 12.24
N ALA A 272 17.62 -16.80 13.55
CA ALA A 272 17.76 -18.12 14.18
C ALA A 272 16.57 -18.51 15.08
N GLY A 273 15.44 -17.80 14.99
CA GLY A 273 14.22 -18.07 15.74
C GLY A 273 13.54 -19.39 15.34
N PRO A 274 12.64 -19.93 16.17
CA PRO A 274 11.99 -21.23 15.92
C PRO A 274 11.10 -21.23 14.67
N ASN A 275 10.64 -20.06 14.20
CA ASN A 275 9.85 -19.90 12.99
C ASN A 275 10.66 -19.30 11.83
N ASP A 276 11.97 -19.11 11.99
CA ASP A 276 12.81 -18.52 10.97
C ASP A 276 13.43 -19.60 10.09
N ARG A 277 13.65 -19.29 8.83
CA ARG A 277 14.38 -20.12 7.88
C ARG A 277 15.15 -19.25 6.90
N ILE A 278 16.32 -19.72 6.49
CA ILE A 278 17.17 -19.08 5.49
C ILE A 278 17.14 -19.96 4.24
N VAL A 279 16.70 -19.41 3.12
CA VAL A 279 16.55 -20.14 1.85
C VAL A 279 17.60 -19.63 0.86
N PRO A 280 18.51 -20.50 0.38
CA PRO A 280 19.53 -20.14 -0.60
C PRO A 280 18.97 -20.03 -2.02
N PHE A 281 19.64 -19.23 -2.85
CA PHE A 281 19.38 -19.07 -4.28
C PHE A 281 20.69 -19.20 -5.06
N ASP A 282 20.62 -19.73 -6.28
CA ASP A 282 21.80 -19.90 -7.12
C ASP A 282 22.36 -18.56 -7.60
N THR A 283 21.48 -17.58 -7.90
CA THR A 283 21.87 -16.26 -8.36
C THR A 283 21.09 -15.16 -7.64
N MET A 284 21.68 -13.96 -7.59
CA MET A 284 20.99 -12.80 -7.02
C MET A 284 19.77 -12.40 -7.87
N SER A 285 19.83 -12.57 -9.19
CA SER A 285 18.68 -12.29 -10.07
C SER A 285 17.48 -13.17 -9.77
N GLN A 286 17.68 -14.50 -9.59
CA GLN A 286 16.61 -15.41 -9.19
C GLN A 286 16.01 -15.04 -7.84
N LEU A 287 16.87 -14.71 -6.87
CA LEU A 287 16.44 -14.24 -5.56
C LEU A 287 15.57 -12.97 -5.67
N LEU A 288 16.05 -11.96 -6.41
CA LEU A 288 15.35 -10.69 -6.58
C LEU A 288 14.01 -10.88 -7.30
N GLU A 289 13.99 -11.68 -8.37
CA GLU A 289 12.75 -11.99 -9.09
C GLU A 289 11.73 -12.67 -8.16
N HIS A 290 12.16 -13.65 -7.36
CA HIS A 290 11.31 -14.36 -6.41
C HIS A 290 10.81 -13.43 -5.28
N TYR A 291 11.73 -12.74 -4.59
CA TYR A 291 11.40 -11.85 -3.45
C TYR A 291 10.45 -10.72 -3.84
N TYR A 292 10.69 -10.13 -5.02
CA TYR A 292 9.89 -9.01 -5.49
C TYR A 292 8.65 -9.45 -6.27
N ALA A 293 8.57 -10.65 -6.84
CA ALA A 293 7.34 -11.17 -7.42
C ALA A 293 6.21 -11.19 -6.37
N GLU A 294 6.51 -11.63 -5.15
CA GLU A 294 5.55 -11.64 -4.05
C GLU A 294 5.27 -10.22 -3.49
N LYS A 295 6.32 -9.41 -3.28
CA LYS A 295 6.17 -8.02 -2.77
C LYS A 295 5.73 -7.01 -3.82
N ASN A 296 6.11 -7.20 -5.09
CA ASN A 296 5.88 -6.21 -6.16
C ASN A 296 4.39 -6.07 -6.45
N THR A 297 3.65 -7.15 -6.48
CA THR A 297 2.20 -7.13 -6.72
C THR A 297 1.51 -6.28 -5.65
N LEU A 298 1.78 -6.52 -4.37
CA LEU A 298 1.16 -5.79 -3.27
C LEU A 298 1.63 -4.31 -3.19
N THR A 299 2.93 -4.05 -3.41
CA THR A 299 3.48 -2.68 -3.37
C THR A 299 3.00 -1.85 -4.55
N ARG A 300 2.97 -2.43 -5.75
CA ARG A 300 2.49 -1.79 -6.98
C ARG A 300 0.99 -1.49 -6.90
N ILE A 301 0.19 -2.41 -6.37
CA ILE A 301 -1.24 -2.19 -6.12
C ILE A 301 -1.43 -1.09 -5.08
N ARG A 302 -0.68 -1.10 -3.97
CA ARG A 302 -0.73 -0.03 -2.98
C ARG A 302 -0.37 1.32 -3.56
N GLN A 303 0.65 1.40 -4.41
CA GLN A 303 1.09 2.64 -5.05
C GLN A 303 0.07 3.13 -6.09
N LYS A 304 -0.41 2.24 -6.98
CA LYS A 304 -1.47 2.57 -7.96
C LYS A 304 -2.81 2.90 -7.28
N SER A 305 -3.09 2.33 -6.12
CA SER A 305 -4.28 2.65 -5.32
C SER A 305 -4.10 3.87 -4.40
N SER A 306 -2.89 4.44 -4.27
CA SER A 306 -2.61 5.52 -3.31
C SER A 306 -3.49 6.75 -3.52
N ASP A 307 -3.71 7.15 -4.78
CA ASP A 307 -4.59 8.27 -5.11
C ASP A 307 -6.06 7.95 -4.81
N LEU A 308 -6.51 6.72 -5.12
CA LEU A 308 -7.86 6.28 -4.79
C LEU A 308 -8.07 6.24 -3.28
N ARG A 309 -7.11 5.70 -2.53
CA ARG A 309 -7.12 5.69 -1.05
C ARG A 309 -7.17 7.09 -0.47
N ARG A 310 -6.37 8.02 -0.99
CA ARG A 310 -6.38 9.42 -0.54
C ARG A 310 -7.75 10.08 -0.77
N ILE A 311 -8.36 9.87 -1.94
CA ILE A 311 -9.70 10.40 -2.26
C ILE A 311 -10.74 9.83 -1.30
N VAL A 312 -10.76 8.51 -1.10
CA VAL A 312 -11.69 7.84 -0.18
C VAL A 312 -11.50 8.36 1.24
N GLN A 313 -10.27 8.39 1.73
CA GLN A 313 -9.95 8.82 3.10
C GLN A 313 -10.35 10.28 3.35
N THR A 314 -9.97 11.19 2.44
CA THR A 314 -10.31 12.63 2.57
C THR A 314 -11.83 12.86 2.54
N THR A 315 -12.55 12.13 1.67
CA THR A 315 -14.01 12.24 1.57
C THR A 315 -14.70 11.65 2.80
N LEU A 316 -14.21 10.52 3.30
CA LEU A 316 -14.70 9.86 4.49
C LEU A 316 -14.54 10.78 5.73
N GLU A 317 -13.37 11.34 5.95
CA GLU A 317 -13.10 12.27 7.06
C GLU A 317 -14.02 13.50 7.02
N ARG A 318 -14.26 14.05 5.83
CA ARG A 318 -15.19 15.18 5.65
C ARG A 318 -16.63 14.78 5.99
N ASN A 319 -17.08 13.61 5.56
CA ASN A 319 -18.42 13.13 5.83
C ASN A 319 -18.62 12.77 7.31
N ILE A 320 -17.64 12.20 7.98
CA ILE A 320 -17.67 11.95 9.43
C ILE A 320 -17.84 13.27 10.20
N LYS A 321 -17.01 14.28 9.90
CA LYS A 321 -17.13 15.61 10.54
C LYS A 321 -18.50 16.24 10.29
N LYS A 322 -19.05 16.09 9.08
CA LYS A 322 -20.39 16.59 8.74
C LYS A 322 -21.48 15.85 9.53
N TYR A 323 -21.36 14.54 9.66
CA TYR A 323 -22.27 13.69 10.42
C TYR A 323 -22.31 14.08 11.91
N ASP A 324 -21.13 14.23 12.54
CA ASP A 324 -21.00 14.64 13.93
C ASP A 324 -21.61 16.03 14.19
N LEU A 325 -21.39 16.97 13.26
CA LEU A 325 -21.99 18.31 13.35
C LEU A 325 -23.52 18.24 13.25
N GLN A 326 -24.05 17.46 12.33
CA GLN A 326 -25.49 17.28 12.15
C GLN A 326 -26.13 16.60 13.37
N LEU A 327 -25.48 15.62 13.98
CA LEU A 327 -25.96 15.01 15.23
C LEU A 327 -26.06 16.03 16.36
N LYS A 328 -25.05 16.88 16.55
CA LYS A 328 -25.10 17.97 17.54
C LYS A 328 -26.25 18.96 17.26
N GLN A 329 -26.45 19.31 16.00
CA GLN A 329 -27.56 20.17 15.60
C GLN A 329 -28.93 19.53 15.85
N ILE A 330 -29.05 18.20 15.65
CA ILE A 330 -30.26 17.44 15.98
C ILE A 330 -30.51 17.48 17.49
N GLU A 331 -29.48 17.25 18.30
CA GLU A 331 -29.56 17.33 19.77
C GLU A 331 -30.06 18.70 20.25
N ASP A 332 -29.57 19.79 19.63
CA ASP A 332 -30.03 21.14 19.94
C ASP A 332 -31.53 21.36 19.65
N THR A 333 -32.12 20.54 18.75
CA THR A 333 -33.56 20.63 18.47
C THR A 333 -34.43 19.96 19.55
N ASN A 334 -33.86 19.20 20.49
CA ASN A 334 -34.62 18.53 21.57
C ASN A 334 -35.37 19.50 22.46
N LYS A 335 -34.92 20.80 22.52
CA LYS A 335 -35.61 21.90 23.20
C LYS A 335 -37.01 22.16 22.62
N ARG A 336 -37.36 21.66 21.44
CA ARG A 336 -38.63 21.91 20.76
C ARG A 336 -39.84 21.54 21.61
N ASP A 337 -39.75 20.41 22.31
CA ASP A 337 -40.88 19.90 23.11
C ASP A 337 -41.18 20.81 24.30
N ASN A 338 -40.15 21.45 24.89
CA ASN A 338 -40.36 22.48 25.93
C ASN A 338 -41.14 23.69 25.38
N TYR A 339 -40.82 24.16 24.16
CA TYR A 339 -41.54 25.26 23.54
C TYR A 339 -42.99 24.92 23.22
N ARG A 340 -43.28 23.68 22.83
CA ARG A 340 -44.64 23.18 22.65
C ARG A 340 -45.38 23.23 23.96
N ILE A 341 -44.82 22.65 25.04
CA ILE A 341 -45.39 22.61 26.37
C ILE A 341 -45.65 24.05 26.89
N TYR A 342 -44.69 24.95 26.74
CA TYR A 342 -44.86 26.35 27.15
C TYR A 342 -46.01 27.05 26.40
N GLY A 343 -46.13 26.82 25.08
CA GLY A 343 -47.25 27.33 24.30
C GLY A 343 -48.62 26.79 24.76
N GLU A 344 -48.70 25.49 25.00
CA GLU A 344 -49.93 24.81 25.49
C GLU A 344 -50.34 25.28 26.88
N LEU A 345 -49.39 25.39 27.83
CA LEU A 345 -49.63 25.86 29.18
C LEU A 345 -50.07 27.32 29.20
N LEU A 346 -49.48 28.18 28.34
CA LEU A 346 -49.90 29.55 28.21
C LEU A 346 -51.31 29.69 27.64
N ASN A 347 -51.69 28.87 26.68
CA ASN A 347 -53.07 28.84 26.17
C ASN A 347 -54.06 28.34 27.22
N THR A 348 -53.66 27.45 28.14
CA THR A 348 -54.52 26.86 29.18
C THR A 348 -54.64 27.79 30.38
N TYR A 349 -53.55 28.35 30.88
CA TYR A 349 -53.49 29.08 32.15
C TYR A 349 -53.15 30.58 31.98
N GLY A 350 -52.88 31.06 30.76
CA GLY A 350 -52.43 32.42 30.48
C GLY A 350 -53.45 33.51 30.83
N TYR A 351 -54.74 33.19 30.97
CA TYR A 351 -55.76 34.13 31.39
C TYR A 351 -55.54 34.72 32.79
N GLY A 352 -54.79 33.98 33.66
CA GLY A 352 -54.46 34.44 35.02
C GLY A 352 -53.18 35.27 35.12
N VAL A 353 -52.48 35.52 34.02
CA VAL A 353 -51.20 36.28 33.99
C VAL A 353 -51.45 37.76 34.02
N THR A 354 -50.83 38.47 34.98
CA THR A 354 -50.89 39.93 35.06
C THR A 354 -50.12 40.57 33.87
N PRO A 355 -50.68 41.58 33.19
CA PRO A 355 -49.97 42.27 32.12
C PRO A 355 -48.60 42.82 32.59
N GLY A 356 -47.55 42.62 31.75
CA GLY A 356 -46.20 43.03 32.10
C GLY A 356 -45.37 42.00 32.91
N SER A 357 -45.92 40.84 33.21
CA SER A 357 -45.19 39.75 33.89
C SER A 357 -44.08 39.20 33.04
N LYS A 358 -42.90 38.94 33.64
CA LYS A 358 -41.71 38.35 32.98
C LYS A 358 -41.68 36.83 32.97
N SER A 359 -42.56 36.21 33.75
CA SER A 359 -42.67 34.74 33.83
C SER A 359 -44.07 34.35 34.33
N MET A 360 -44.44 33.08 34.05
CA MET A 360 -45.60 32.41 34.57
C MET A 360 -45.20 31.07 35.15
N GLU A 361 -45.71 30.73 36.33
CA GLU A 361 -45.62 29.35 36.88
C GLU A 361 -46.89 28.57 36.54
N ALA A 362 -46.72 27.39 36.00
CA ALA A 362 -47.84 26.50 35.66
C ALA A 362 -47.49 25.06 35.95
N LEU A 363 -48.50 24.26 36.28
CA LEU A 363 -48.37 22.82 36.42
C LEU A 363 -48.27 22.22 35.03
N ASN A 364 -47.14 21.57 34.76
CA ASN A 364 -46.95 20.76 33.54
C ASN A 364 -47.74 19.42 33.73
N TYR A 365 -48.86 19.32 33.07
CA TYR A 365 -49.74 18.14 33.18
C TYR A 365 -49.16 16.89 32.51
N TYR A 366 -48.05 16.99 31.81
CA TYR A 366 -47.34 15.81 31.27
C TYR A 366 -46.39 15.16 32.29
N THR A 367 -45.71 16.00 33.13
CA THR A 367 -44.74 15.50 34.13
C THR A 367 -45.24 15.62 35.56
N ASN A 368 -46.35 16.32 35.77
CA ASN A 368 -46.94 16.70 37.09
C ASN A 368 -45.96 17.55 37.96
N GLU A 369 -45.12 18.35 37.33
CA GLU A 369 -44.16 19.26 37.97
C GLU A 369 -44.49 20.72 37.64
N MET A 370 -44.16 21.64 38.58
CA MET A 370 -44.26 23.09 38.32
C MET A 370 -43.16 23.53 37.37
N VAL A 371 -43.52 24.27 36.33
CA VAL A 371 -42.59 24.79 35.35
C VAL A 371 -42.72 26.31 35.27
N THR A 372 -41.58 27.02 35.26
CA THR A 372 -41.53 28.46 35.08
C THR A 372 -41.36 28.79 33.61
N ILE A 373 -42.34 29.47 33.01
CA ILE A 373 -42.37 29.84 31.60
C ILE A 373 -41.93 31.28 31.47
N PRO A 374 -40.80 31.61 30.81
CA PRO A 374 -40.39 32.99 30.56
C PRO A 374 -41.36 33.70 29.61
N LEU A 375 -41.69 34.94 29.91
CA LEU A 375 -42.60 35.77 29.11
C LEU A 375 -41.91 37.05 28.64
N ASP A 376 -42.28 37.46 27.46
CA ASP A 376 -42.00 38.79 26.95
C ASP A 376 -43.09 39.73 27.51
N PRO A 377 -42.73 40.68 28.42
CA PRO A 377 -43.70 41.56 29.10
C PRO A 377 -44.38 42.56 28.19
N GLU A 378 -43.85 42.79 26.99
CA GLU A 378 -44.37 43.79 26.03
C GLU A 378 -45.54 43.24 25.20
N VAL A 379 -45.79 41.91 25.26
CA VAL A 379 -46.85 41.25 24.49
C VAL A 379 -47.79 40.43 25.39
N THR A 380 -48.95 40.14 24.88
CA THR A 380 -49.98 39.37 25.63
C THR A 380 -49.56 37.91 25.84
N PRO A 381 -50.13 37.19 26.85
CA PRO A 381 -49.85 35.76 27.02
C PRO A 381 -50.18 34.92 25.80
N SER A 382 -51.22 35.25 25.04
CA SER A 382 -51.57 34.58 23.78
C SER A 382 -50.52 34.82 22.67
N GLU A 383 -49.96 36.01 22.59
CA GLU A 383 -48.87 36.30 21.65
C GLU A 383 -47.55 35.63 22.06
N ASN A 384 -47.27 35.50 23.37
CA ASN A 384 -46.17 34.72 23.88
C ASN A 384 -46.35 33.23 23.51
N ALA A 385 -47.54 32.65 23.67
CA ALA A 385 -47.87 31.31 23.25
C ALA A 385 -47.61 31.09 21.74
N LYS A 386 -48.07 32.07 20.92
CA LYS A 386 -47.81 32.04 19.47
C LYS A 386 -46.29 32.05 19.15
N LYS A 387 -45.50 32.90 19.82
CA LYS A 387 -44.04 32.94 19.67
C LYS A 387 -43.38 31.59 20.02
N TYR A 388 -43.87 30.91 21.06
CA TYR A 388 -43.40 29.58 21.44
C TYR A 388 -43.77 28.50 20.42
N PHE A 389 -44.98 28.51 19.87
CA PHE A 389 -45.36 27.58 18.78
C PHE A 389 -44.57 27.88 17.50
N GLU A 390 -44.25 29.10 17.18
CA GLU A 390 -43.37 29.42 16.04
C GLU A 390 -41.97 28.87 16.23
N LYS A 391 -41.38 28.97 17.44
CA LYS A 391 -40.10 28.37 17.80
C LYS A 391 -40.17 26.83 17.69
N TYR A 392 -41.21 26.20 18.22
CA TYR A 392 -41.45 24.75 18.11
C TYR A 392 -41.50 24.32 16.65
N ASN A 393 -42.32 24.94 15.84
CA ASN A 393 -42.49 24.59 14.43
C ASN A 393 -41.19 24.77 13.62
N LYS A 394 -40.42 25.82 13.92
CA LYS A 394 -39.10 26.03 13.31
C LYS A 394 -38.14 24.87 13.66
N LEU A 395 -38.01 24.54 14.94
CA LEU A 395 -37.14 23.45 15.40
C LEU A 395 -37.61 22.07 14.91
N LYS A 396 -38.93 21.83 14.85
CA LYS A 396 -39.49 20.58 14.29
C LYS A 396 -39.11 20.39 12.83
N ARG A 397 -39.28 21.41 11.99
CA ARG A 397 -38.85 21.35 10.57
C ARG A 397 -37.35 21.15 10.43
N THR A 398 -36.55 21.82 11.29
CA THR A 398 -35.10 21.64 11.31
C THR A 398 -34.72 20.20 11.69
N TYR A 399 -35.38 19.62 12.70
CA TYR A 399 -35.17 18.24 13.10
C TYR A 399 -35.48 17.23 11.97
N GLU A 400 -36.63 17.38 11.31
CA GLU A 400 -37.06 16.51 10.21
C GLU A 400 -36.05 16.57 9.05
N ALA A 401 -35.68 17.78 8.62
CA ALA A 401 -34.70 17.99 7.54
C ALA A 401 -33.31 17.45 7.89
N LEU A 402 -32.82 17.73 9.11
CA LEU A 402 -31.51 17.24 9.56
C LEU A 402 -31.50 15.71 9.71
N SER A 403 -32.58 15.11 10.20
CA SER A 403 -32.67 13.65 10.34
C SER A 403 -32.54 12.94 9.00
N GLU A 404 -33.20 13.43 7.96
CA GLU A 404 -33.07 12.91 6.60
C GLU A 404 -31.65 13.10 6.04
N LEU A 405 -31.09 14.31 6.14
CA LEU A 405 -29.73 14.60 5.69
C LEU A 405 -28.68 13.77 6.42
N THR A 406 -28.86 13.54 7.73
CA THR A 406 -27.94 12.75 8.55
C THR A 406 -27.97 11.27 8.13
N ALA A 407 -29.16 10.74 7.83
CA ALA A 407 -29.29 9.38 7.30
C ALA A 407 -28.60 9.21 5.93
N GLN A 408 -28.73 10.22 5.05
CA GLN A 408 -28.02 10.21 3.76
C GLN A 408 -26.50 10.23 3.94
N VAL A 409 -25.98 11.11 4.82
CA VAL A 409 -24.54 11.19 5.11
C VAL A 409 -24.03 9.88 5.73
N LYS A 410 -24.80 9.23 6.61
CA LYS A 410 -24.44 7.91 7.14
C LYS A 410 -24.31 6.86 6.05
N THR A 411 -25.27 6.82 5.11
CA THR A 411 -25.21 5.91 3.94
C THR A 411 -23.96 6.15 3.08
N GLU A 412 -23.54 7.42 2.92
CA GLU A 412 -22.30 7.74 2.20
C GLU A 412 -21.05 7.30 2.96
N ILE A 413 -21.02 7.44 4.29
CA ILE A 413 -19.94 6.96 5.14
C ILE A 413 -19.80 5.44 4.98
N ASP A 414 -20.88 4.70 5.14
CA ASP A 414 -20.90 3.23 5.05
C ASP A 414 -20.43 2.75 3.67
N HIS A 415 -20.84 3.44 2.62
CA HIS A 415 -20.38 3.14 1.25
C HIS A 415 -18.88 3.44 1.05
N LEU A 416 -18.37 4.57 1.55
CA LEU A 416 -16.94 4.88 1.47
C LEU A 416 -16.10 3.91 2.29
N GLU A 417 -16.60 3.44 3.43
CA GLU A 417 -15.95 2.42 4.23
C GLU A 417 -15.88 1.07 3.52
N SER A 418 -16.94 0.68 2.79
CA SER A 418 -16.93 -0.54 1.97
C SER A 418 -15.94 -0.44 0.81
N ILE A 419 -15.84 0.71 0.15
CA ILE A 419 -14.81 0.96 -0.89
C ILE A 419 -13.40 0.91 -0.27
N SER A 420 -13.21 1.47 0.92
CA SER A 420 -11.93 1.37 1.63
C SER A 420 -11.54 -0.10 1.91
N ALA A 421 -12.50 -0.93 2.33
CA ALA A 421 -12.28 -2.37 2.53
C ALA A 421 -11.94 -3.06 1.19
N ALA A 422 -12.63 -2.74 0.10
CA ALA A 422 -12.34 -3.27 -1.23
C ALA A 422 -10.90 -2.91 -1.71
N LEU A 423 -10.42 -1.70 -1.42
CA LEU A 423 -9.03 -1.30 -1.70
C LEU A 423 -8.01 -2.11 -0.89
N ASP A 424 -8.37 -2.61 0.31
CA ASP A 424 -7.51 -3.45 1.13
C ASP A 424 -7.50 -4.93 0.68
N ILE A 425 -8.57 -5.36 0.01
CA ILE A 425 -8.75 -6.71 -0.55
C ILE A 425 -8.09 -6.85 -1.93
N ALA A 426 -7.97 -5.76 -2.69
CA ALA A 426 -7.43 -5.77 -4.05
C ALA A 426 -6.02 -6.36 -4.10
N LEU A 427 -5.83 -7.42 -4.92
CA LEU A 427 -4.56 -8.13 -5.13
C LEU A 427 -3.96 -7.90 -6.52
N GLN A 428 -4.76 -7.39 -7.47
CA GLN A 428 -4.36 -7.17 -8.86
C GLN A 428 -4.76 -5.78 -9.33
N GLU A 429 -4.09 -5.27 -10.37
CA GLU A 429 -4.43 -3.96 -10.94
C GLU A 429 -5.84 -3.94 -11.52
N ASP A 430 -6.28 -5.06 -12.09
CA ASP A 430 -7.63 -5.23 -12.64
C ASP A 430 -8.73 -5.05 -11.57
N ASP A 431 -8.41 -5.38 -10.30
CA ASP A 431 -9.32 -5.15 -9.17
C ASP A 431 -9.56 -3.65 -8.94
N LEU A 432 -8.53 -2.81 -9.17
CA LEU A 432 -8.63 -1.35 -9.02
C LEU A 432 -9.51 -0.68 -10.08
N VAL A 433 -9.65 -1.28 -11.27
CA VAL A 433 -10.46 -0.73 -12.37
C VAL A 433 -11.93 -0.62 -11.97
N GLN A 434 -12.50 -1.68 -11.38
CA GLN A 434 -13.88 -1.68 -10.89
C GLN A 434 -14.10 -0.71 -9.73
N ILE A 435 -13.16 -0.65 -8.77
CA ILE A 435 -13.22 0.28 -7.63
C ILE A 435 -13.16 1.73 -8.12
N LYS A 436 -12.29 2.04 -9.08
CA LYS A 436 -12.22 3.37 -9.71
C LYS A 436 -13.51 3.73 -10.43
N GLN A 437 -14.10 2.78 -11.16
CA GLN A 437 -15.38 2.97 -11.83
C GLN A 437 -16.48 3.29 -10.82
N GLU A 438 -16.57 2.57 -9.70
CA GLU A 438 -17.52 2.82 -8.62
C GLU A 438 -17.38 4.23 -8.03
N LEU A 439 -16.14 4.69 -7.80
CA LEU A 439 -15.86 6.04 -7.32
C LEU A 439 -16.28 7.13 -8.32
N VAL A 440 -16.14 6.87 -9.63
CA VAL A 440 -16.60 7.78 -10.69
C VAL A 440 -18.14 7.80 -10.78
N GLU A 441 -18.80 6.65 -10.78
CA GLU A 441 -20.26 6.53 -10.87
C GLU A 441 -20.96 7.08 -9.62
N SER A 442 -20.33 6.95 -8.46
CA SER A 442 -20.80 7.55 -7.20
C SER A 442 -20.47 9.06 -7.04
N GLY A 443 -19.79 9.66 -8.04
CA GLY A 443 -19.48 11.10 -8.06
C GLY A 443 -18.31 11.55 -7.17
N TYR A 444 -17.54 10.62 -6.60
CA TYR A 444 -16.35 10.96 -5.79
C TYR A 444 -15.14 11.34 -6.65
N ILE A 445 -15.12 10.89 -7.92
CA ILE A 445 -14.11 11.25 -8.92
C ILE A 445 -14.80 11.80 -10.15
N HIS A 446 -14.33 12.94 -10.66
CA HIS A 446 -14.85 13.51 -11.91
C HIS A 446 -14.45 12.68 -13.12
N LYS A 447 -15.42 12.33 -13.95
CA LYS A 447 -15.18 11.62 -15.22
C LYS A 447 -14.47 12.56 -16.19
N ARG A 448 -13.27 12.19 -16.66
CA ARG A 448 -12.58 12.91 -17.73
C ARG A 448 -13.32 12.66 -19.06
N SER A 449 -13.66 13.73 -19.79
CA SER A 449 -14.26 13.64 -21.13
C SER A 449 -13.29 12.87 -22.06
N GLY A 450 -13.80 11.84 -22.76
CA GLY A 450 -13.02 11.08 -23.74
C GLY A 450 -12.28 9.83 -23.20
N SER A 451 -12.40 9.48 -21.92
CA SER A 451 -11.82 8.22 -21.42
C SER A 451 -12.55 7.01 -22.00
N LYS A 452 -11.81 6.11 -22.70
CA LYS A 452 -12.34 4.79 -23.11
C LYS A 452 -12.73 3.99 -21.87
N LYS A 453 -13.84 3.22 -21.97
CA LYS A 453 -14.18 2.25 -20.92
C LYS A 453 -13.07 1.21 -20.84
N GLU A 454 -12.43 1.10 -19.68
CA GLU A 454 -11.49 0.02 -19.40
C GLU A 454 -12.27 -1.31 -19.32
N LYS A 455 -11.67 -2.38 -19.87
CA LYS A 455 -12.30 -3.71 -19.84
C LYS A 455 -12.17 -4.28 -18.44
N ILE A 456 -13.29 -4.70 -17.85
CA ILE A 456 -13.31 -5.36 -16.54
C ILE A 456 -12.93 -6.83 -16.76
N THR A 457 -11.83 -7.26 -16.13
CA THR A 457 -11.30 -8.63 -16.20
C THR A 457 -11.23 -9.30 -14.83
N SER A 458 -11.30 -8.50 -13.74
CA SER A 458 -11.32 -8.99 -12.36
C SER A 458 -12.52 -9.92 -12.12
N LYS A 459 -12.26 -11.05 -11.46
CA LYS A 459 -13.26 -12.05 -11.03
C LYS A 459 -13.23 -12.21 -9.52
N PRO A 460 -14.34 -12.67 -8.89
CA PRO A 460 -14.37 -13.03 -7.48
C PRO A 460 -13.31 -14.11 -7.15
N PHE A 461 -12.85 -14.14 -5.89
CA PHE A 461 -12.07 -15.28 -5.42
C PHE A 461 -12.92 -16.54 -5.43
N HIS A 462 -12.31 -17.65 -5.81
CA HIS A 462 -12.94 -18.95 -5.79
C HIS A 462 -12.15 -19.90 -4.89
N TYR A 463 -12.82 -20.39 -3.86
CA TYR A 463 -12.30 -21.35 -2.87
C TYR A 463 -13.07 -22.66 -2.94
N ILE A 464 -12.46 -23.73 -2.45
CA ILE A 464 -13.13 -25.00 -2.19
C ILE A 464 -13.00 -25.32 -0.70
N SER A 465 -14.14 -25.64 -0.07
CA SER A 465 -14.14 -26.07 1.34
C SER A 465 -13.51 -27.45 1.50
N SER A 466 -13.12 -27.80 2.72
CA SER A 466 -12.60 -29.13 3.03
C SER A 466 -13.58 -30.26 2.72
N ASP A 467 -14.88 -29.96 2.61
CA ASP A 467 -15.94 -30.89 2.24
C ASP A 467 -16.27 -30.86 0.75
N GLY A 468 -15.51 -30.10 -0.07
CA GLY A 468 -15.64 -30.04 -1.52
C GLY A 468 -16.65 -29.02 -2.06
N PHE A 469 -17.24 -28.14 -1.21
CA PHE A 469 -18.18 -27.12 -1.65
C PHE A 469 -17.45 -25.90 -2.21
N HIS A 470 -18.00 -25.35 -3.31
CA HIS A 470 -17.49 -24.15 -3.95
C HIS A 470 -17.93 -22.89 -3.20
N MET A 471 -16.97 -22.06 -2.82
CA MET A 471 -17.15 -20.80 -2.10
C MET A 471 -16.60 -19.65 -2.92
N TYR A 472 -17.37 -18.57 -3.08
CA TYR A 472 -17.01 -17.41 -3.87
C TYR A 472 -17.02 -16.16 -3.01
N VAL A 473 -15.98 -15.31 -3.16
CA VAL A 473 -15.82 -14.09 -2.35
C VAL A 473 -15.69 -12.89 -3.27
N GLY A 474 -16.54 -11.89 -3.09
CA GLY A 474 -16.50 -10.66 -3.87
C GLY A 474 -15.38 -9.73 -3.43
N LYS A 475 -14.64 -9.16 -4.38
CA LYS A 475 -13.52 -8.25 -4.12
C LYS A 475 -13.93 -6.78 -3.99
N ASN A 476 -15.12 -6.43 -4.45
CA ASN A 476 -15.68 -5.08 -4.41
C ASN A 476 -17.21 -5.13 -4.42
N ASN A 477 -17.86 -3.98 -4.27
CA ASN A 477 -19.31 -3.89 -4.14
C ASN A 477 -20.08 -4.36 -5.39
N TYR A 478 -19.54 -4.17 -6.60
CA TYR A 478 -20.15 -4.70 -7.82
C TYR A 478 -20.12 -6.23 -7.86
N GLN A 479 -18.98 -6.83 -7.48
CA GLN A 479 -18.87 -8.29 -7.42
C GLN A 479 -19.73 -8.86 -6.29
N ASN A 480 -19.85 -8.17 -5.15
CA ASN A 480 -20.76 -8.53 -4.06
C ASN A 480 -22.22 -8.60 -4.57
N ASP A 481 -22.65 -7.60 -5.33
CA ASP A 481 -23.97 -7.60 -5.96
C ASP A 481 -24.13 -8.72 -6.98
N GLU A 482 -23.15 -8.91 -7.85
CA GLU A 482 -23.18 -9.93 -8.89
C GLU A 482 -23.25 -11.34 -8.30
N LEU A 483 -22.42 -11.63 -7.30
CA LEU A 483 -22.44 -12.89 -6.57
C LEU A 483 -23.78 -13.14 -5.90
N THR A 484 -24.33 -12.14 -5.20
CA THR A 484 -25.54 -12.30 -4.41
C THR A 484 -26.79 -12.37 -5.29
N PHE A 485 -26.92 -11.54 -6.33
CA PHE A 485 -28.18 -11.35 -7.04
C PHE A 485 -28.24 -11.97 -8.43
N LYS A 486 -27.09 -12.30 -9.04
CA LYS A 486 -27.04 -12.92 -10.39
C LYS A 486 -26.50 -14.34 -10.36
N PHE A 487 -25.46 -14.60 -9.52
CA PHE A 487 -24.77 -15.89 -9.48
C PHE A 487 -25.39 -16.86 -8.49
N ALA A 488 -25.68 -16.41 -7.27
CA ALA A 488 -26.26 -17.25 -6.23
C ALA A 488 -27.72 -17.62 -6.53
N THR A 489 -28.07 -18.88 -6.30
CA THR A 489 -29.45 -19.41 -6.36
C THR A 489 -30.11 -19.31 -4.98
N GLY A 490 -31.45 -19.50 -4.90
CA GLY A 490 -32.20 -19.27 -3.66
C GLY A 490 -31.75 -20.10 -2.47
N ASN A 491 -31.24 -21.30 -2.69
CA ASN A 491 -30.80 -22.24 -1.66
C ASN A 491 -29.33 -22.10 -1.26
N ASP A 492 -28.51 -21.35 -2.03
CA ASP A 492 -27.12 -21.09 -1.69
C ASP A 492 -27.04 -20.28 -0.40
N TRP A 493 -25.97 -20.47 0.35
CA TRP A 493 -25.73 -19.75 1.58
C TRP A 493 -24.89 -18.50 1.35
N TRP A 494 -25.30 -17.41 1.99
CA TRP A 494 -24.66 -16.11 1.95
C TRP A 494 -24.13 -15.76 3.34
N PHE A 495 -22.90 -15.22 3.40
CA PHE A 495 -22.20 -14.83 4.64
C PHE A 495 -21.67 -13.42 4.51
N HIS A 496 -21.66 -12.68 5.62
CA HIS A 496 -21.08 -11.35 5.70
C HIS A 496 -20.74 -10.98 7.15
N ALA A 497 -19.67 -10.18 7.35
CA ALA A 497 -19.30 -9.65 8.66
C ALA A 497 -20.38 -8.68 9.17
N LYS A 498 -20.93 -8.94 10.34
CA LYS A 498 -22.02 -8.16 10.93
C LYS A 498 -21.58 -6.75 11.27
N ASN A 499 -22.34 -5.75 10.84
CA ASN A 499 -22.07 -4.33 11.08
C ASN A 499 -20.64 -3.87 10.70
N THR A 500 -19.95 -4.61 9.85
CA THR A 500 -18.56 -4.37 9.47
C THR A 500 -18.44 -4.43 7.95
N PRO A 501 -17.82 -3.44 7.28
CA PRO A 501 -17.57 -3.50 5.85
C PRO A 501 -16.73 -4.72 5.46
N GLY A 502 -17.16 -5.43 4.41
CA GLY A 502 -16.51 -6.66 3.99
C GLY A 502 -17.08 -7.24 2.69
N SER A 503 -16.58 -8.40 2.34
CA SER A 503 -17.02 -9.16 1.17
C SER A 503 -18.27 -9.98 1.44
N HIS A 504 -19.11 -10.11 0.42
CA HIS A 504 -20.11 -11.19 0.40
C HIS A 504 -19.42 -12.51 0.06
N VAL A 505 -19.68 -13.51 0.87
CA VAL A 505 -19.25 -14.89 0.61
C VAL A 505 -20.48 -15.72 0.25
N VAL A 506 -20.42 -16.42 -0.87
CA VAL A 506 -21.49 -17.29 -1.36
C VAL A 506 -20.99 -18.71 -1.43
N VAL A 507 -21.67 -19.64 -0.76
CA VAL A 507 -21.41 -21.07 -0.83
C VAL A 507 -22.46 -21.72 -1.72
N LYS A 508 -22.02 -22.44 -2.77
CA LYS A 508 -22.89 -23.17 -3.68
C LYS A 508 -23.29 -24.50 -3.05
N CYS A 509 -24.60 -24.74 -2.95
CA CYS A 509 -25.13 -25.97 -2.38
C CYS A 509 -25.18 -27.15 -3.37
N ASP A 510 -25.18 -26.87 -4.69
CA ASP A 510 -25.16 -27.88 -5.76
C ASP A 510 -26.12 -29.08 -5.55
N GLY A 511 -27.30 -28.78 -4.98
CA GLY A 511 -28.36 -29.76 -4.71
C GLY A 511 -28.33 -30.41 -3.32
N ALA A 512 -27.37 -30.07 -2.47
CA ALA A 512 -27.36 -30.50 -1.08
C ALA A 512 -28.46 -29.78 -0.25
N GLU A 513 -29.15 -30.50 0.63
CA GLU A 513 -30.17 -29.89 1.49
C GLU A 513 -29.58 -29.04 2.58
N THR A 514 -28.39 -29.39 3.11
CA THR A 514 -27.67 -28.67 4.16
C THR A 514 -26.17 -28.71 3.86
N LEU A 515 -25.44 -27.71 4.37
CA LEU A 515 -23.98 -27.71 4.34
C LEU A 515 -23.42 -28.36 5.64
N PRO A 516 -22.26 -29.02 5.59
CA PRO A 516 -21.57 -29.47 6.80
C PRO A 516 -21.12 -28.29 7.67
N ASP A 517 -21.08 -28.50 8.99
CA ASP A 517 -20.66 -27.47 9.97
C ASP A 517 -19.29 -26.87 9.64
N ARG A 518 -18.35 -27.73 9.20
CA ARG A 518 -17.02 -27.30 8.79
C ARG A 518 -17.04 -26.32 7.60
N THR A 519 -17.90 -26.57 6.61
CA THR A 519 -18.08 -25.63 5.48
C THR A 519 -18.66 -24.29 5.94
N PHE A 520 -19.59 -24.28 6.93
CA PHE A 520 -20.09 -23.03 7.55
C PHE A 520 -18.97 -22.26 8.25
N GLU A 521 -18.10 -22.94 9.01
CA GLU A 521 -16.96 -22.32 9.67
C GLU A 521 -15.96 -21.75 8.65
N GLU A 522 -15.61 -22.51 7.61
CA GLU A 522 -14.67 -22.07 6.59
C GLU A 522 -15.21 -20.86 5.79
N ALA A 523 -16.49 -20.85 5.43
CA ALA A 523 -17.14 -19.70 4.80
C ALA A 523 -17.21 -18.49 5.74
N GLY A 524 -17.44 -18.72 7.02
CA GLY A 524 -17.38 -17.69 8.06
C GLY A 524 -15.98 -17.08 8.20
N ARG A 525 -14.92 -17.91 8.21
CA ARG A 525 -13.53 -17.45 8.23
C ARG A 525 -13.17 -16.63 6.98
N LEU A 526 -13.64 -17.02 5.80
CA LEU A 526 -13.49 -16.22 4.60
C LEU A 526 -14.18 -14.85 4.75
N ALA A 527 -15.41 -14.80 5.27
CA ALA A 527 -16.11 -13.53 5.49
C ALA A 527 -15.40 -12.65 6.53
N ALA A 528 -14.84 -13.24 7.59
CA ALA A 528 -14.03 -12.54 8.59
C ALA A 528 -12.73 -11.99 7.98
N TYR A 529 -12.00 -12.81 7.24
CA TYR A 529 -10.72 -12.45 6.62
C TYR A 529 -10.87 -11.31 5.60
N TYR A 530 -11.92 -11.34 4.78
CA TYR A 530 -12.22 -10.32 3.77
C TYR A 530 -13.12 -9.20 4.31
N SER A 531 -12.95 -8.85 5.58
CA SER A 531 -13.61 -7.72 6.23
C SER A 531 -12.63 -6.79 6.94
N LYS A 532 -13.10 -5.61 7.35
CA LYS A 532 -12.32 -4.71 8.23
C LYS A 532 -12.08 -5.32 9.62
N GLY A 533 -12.85 -6.32 10.02
CA GLY A 533 -12.71 -7.04 11.29
C GLY A 533 -11.56 -8.05 11.34
N ARG A 534 -10.83 -8.29 10.25
CA ARG A 534 -9.84 -9.37 10.13
C ARG A 534 -8.69 -9.35 11.15
N SER A 535 -8.42 -8.21 11.77
CA SER A 535 -7.38 -8.08 12.81
C SER A 535 -7.90 -8.33 14.23
N GLN A 536 -9.18 -8.59 14.41
CA GLN A 536 -9.79 -8.94 15.68
C GLN A 536 -9.61 -10.45 15.95
N ASP A 537 -9.56 -10.84 17.22
CA ASP A 537 -9.44 -12.25 17.60
C ASP A 537 -10.62 -13.08 17.08
N LYS A 538 -11.83 -12.51 17.11
CA LYS A 538 -13.05 -13.11 16.54
C LYS A 538 -13.92 -12.03 15.92
N VAL A 539 -14.60 -12.39 14.84
CA VAL A 539 -15.54 -11.53 14.10
C VAL A 539 -16.92 -12.18 14.12
N GLU A 540 -17.96 -11.39 14.37
CA GLU A 540 -19.34 -11.86 14.25
C GLU A 540 -19.75 -11.87 12.77
N ILE A 541 -20.15 -13.04 12.27
CA ILE A 541 -20.53 -13.27 10.87
C ILE A 541 -22.00 -13.64 10.82
N ASP A 542 -22.78 -12.85 10.09
CA ASP A 542 -24.16 -13.19 9.77
C ASP A 542 -24.19 -14.10 8.54
N TYR A 543 -25.03 -15.13 8.59
CA TYR A 543 -25.24 -16.03 7.46
C TYR A 543 -26.72 -16.42 7.31
N ILE A 544 -27.13 -16.59 6.07
CA ILE A 544 -28.52 -16.88 5.72
C ILE A 544 -28.61 -17.44 4.31
N GLN A 545 -29.68 -18.18 4.01
CA GLN A 545 -29.93 -18.58 2.62
C GLN A 545 -30.23 -17.36 1.73
N LYS A 546 -29.67 -17.33 0.52
CA LYS A 546 -29.76 -16.20 -0.41
C LYS A 546 -31.20 -15.74 -0.68
N LYS A 547 -32.19 -16.64 -0.69
CA LYS A 547 -33.60 -16.27 -0.90
C LYS A 547 -34.14 -15.22 0.06
N HIS A 548 -33.52 -15.07 1.24
CA HIS A 548 -33.88 -14.10 2.28
C HIS A 548 -33.08 -12.79 2.19
N VAL A 549 -32.06 -12.71 1.31
CA VAL A 549 -31.27 -11.50 1.08
C VAL A 549 -31.91 -10.66 -0.01
N LYS A 550 -32.22 -9.40 0.28
CA LYS A 550 -32.90 -8.47 -0.64
C LYS A 550 -32.07 -7.21 -0.85
N LYS A 551 -32.21 -6.62 -2.03
CA LYS A 551 -31.65 -5.30 -2.34
C LYS A 551 -32.75 -4.26 -2.33
N PRO A 552 -32.70 -3.23 -1.45
CA PRO A 552 -33.64 -2.12 -1.49
C PRO A 552 -33.54 -1.33 -2.81
N ASN A 553 -34.67 -0.78 -3.26
CA ASN A 553 -34.69 0.06 -4.46
C ASN A 553 -33.78 1.29 -4.25
N GLY A 554 -32.92 1.58 -5.22
CA GLY A 554 -31.99 2.71 -5.18
C GLY A 554 -30.78 2.53 -4.23
N ALA A 555 -30.63 1.35 -3.59
CA ALA A 555 -29.47 1.08 -2.75
C ALA A 555 -28.17 1.04 -3.57
N LYS A 556 -27.09 1.53 -2.96
CA LYS A 556 -25.73 1.49 -3.54
C LYS A 556 -25.26 0.05 -3.77
N PRO A 557 -24.28 -0.18 -4.67
CA PRO A 557 -23.69 -1.50 -4.85
C PRO A 557 -23.20 -2.10 -3.52
N GLY A 558 -23.34 -3.40 -3.33
CA GLY A 558 -22.95 -4.12 -2.12
C GLY A 558 -23.90 -3.97 -0.93
N PHE A 559 -24.86 -3.06 -0.97
CA PHE A 559 -25.81 -2.89 0.13
C PHE A 559 -26.99 -3.87 0.03
N VAL A 560 -27.25 -4.60 1.11
CA VAL A 560 -28.31 -5.60 1.22
C VAL A 560 -29.05 -5.46 2.53
N VAL A 561 -30.29 -5.98 2.58
CA VAL A 561 -31.09 -6.15 3.80
C VAL A 561 -31.53 -7.60 3.93
N TYR A 562 -31.51 -8.09 5.15
CA TYR A 562 -31.97 -9.42 5.51
C TYR A 562 -32.53 -9.41 6.93
N TYR A 563 -33.36 -10.37 7.24
CA TYR A 563 -34.01 -10.54 8.54
C TYR A 563 -33.94 -12.01 8.92
N THR A 564 -34.00 -12.30 10.22
CA THR A 564 -34.00 -13.70 10.75
C THR A 564 -32.73 -14.50 10.36
N ASN A 565 -31.58 -13.83 10.30
CA ASN A 565 -30.27 -14.45 10.05
C ASN A 565 -29.79 -15.25 11.25
N PHE A 566 -28.86 -16.15 10.99
CA PHE A 566 -28.00 -16.76 11.99
C PHE A 566 -26.71 -15.98 12.12
N SER A 567 -26.05 -16.07 13.28
CA SER A 567 -24.74 -15.44 13.50
C SER A 567 -23.78 -16.43 14.15
N LEU A 568 -22.51 -16.34 13.81
CA LEU A 568 -21.43 -17.11 14.42
C LEU A 568 -20.23 -16.20 14.74
N MET A 569 -19.52 -16.52 15.84
CA MET A 569 -18.29 -15.86 16.22
C MET A 569 -17.10 -16.71 15.78
N ILE A 570 -16.27 -16.21 14.82
CA ILE A 570 -15.19 -16.98 14.22
C ILE A 570 -13.92 -16.13 14.07
N ASP A 571 -12.77 -16.79 14.06
CA ASP A 571 -11.49 -16.18 13.70
C ASP A 571 -11.38 -15.93 12.19
N SER A 572 -10.32 -15.23 11.78
CA SER A 572 -10.03 -14.91 10.38
C SER A 572 -8.94 -15.82 9.76
N ASP A 573 -8.65 -16.97 10.37
CA ASP A 573 -7.63 -17.89 9.84
C ASP A 573 -8.19 -18.71 8.67
N ILE A 574 -7.69 -18.41 7.48
CA ILE A 574 -8.02 -19.14 6.24
C ILE A 574 -6.93 -20.15 5.84
N SER A 575 -5.95 -20.42 6.73
CA SER A 575 -4.91 -21.42 6.47
C SER A 575 -5.56 -22.81 6.35
N GLY A 576 -5.35 -23.45 5.19
CA GLY A 576 -5.94 -24.76 4.91
C GLY A 576 -7.20 -24.74 4.04
N ILE A 577 -7.75 -23.57 3.70
CA ILE A 577 -8.82 -23.45 2.71
C ILE A 577 -8.20 -23.29 1.32
N GLU A 578 -8.58 -24.16 0.37
CA GLU A 578 -7.97 -24.20 -0.96
C GLU A 578 -8.46 -23.02 -1.82
N LEU A 579 -7.53 -22.16 -2.25
CA LEU A 579 -7.77 -21.11 -3.25
C LEU A 579 -7.58 -21.67 -4.66
N VAL A 580 -8.65 -21.73 -5.45
CA VAL A 580 -8.64 -22.24 -6.83
C VAL A 580 -8.26 -21.14 -7.82
N SER A 581 -8.81 -19.94 -7.64
CA SER A 581 -8.51 -18.77 -8.50
C SER A 581 -8.72 -17.46 -7.79
N SER A 582 -7.91 -16.46 -8.16
CA SER A 582 -7.92 -15.10 -7.60
C SER A 582 -8.16 -14.04 -8.68
#